data_e0fe256b57bda157b601e44944e544c5
#
_entry.id   e0fe256b57bda157b601e44944e544c5
#
_cell.length_a   1.000
_cell.length_b   1.000
_cell.length_c   1.000
_cell.angle_alpha   90.00
_cell.angle_beta   90.00
_cell.angle_gamma   90.00
#
_symmetry.space_group_name_H-M   'P 1'
#
loop_
_entity.id
_entity.type
_entity.pdbx_description
1 polymer ?
#
loop_
_entity_poly.entity_id
_entity_poly.type
_entity_poly.pdbx_seq_one_letter_code
_entity_poly.pdbx_strand_id
1 'polypeptide(L)'
;MQQKQRFTNVTLVTPSGEEDKDLLIEGDKIAQILNRNENLSDDWKIIDGHNNYIFPGMIDVLQHGFMNYLYGHAEENCTVDNAKLLPSVGVTGFLPSTPCLPPETTGDFLNALSNDIDKAKEGARVLGIHSEGPCFALAGAHDPKNLRNPSIPLAEELLEASQGKLKAVTLAPEMDGSEHFIKRLKKDNISIHLGHSGANPIDVPKFADWGVDAVTHMYDALPTYPADDTGVHVLSLTDALIAESRIALGLICDGIHVHPQLVELLSHLPTDRVFLETDSVKGAGSPTPVKFEFFPGRWCTVEKGKASTYNGLLAGSSLTSIEALQNYYKFSKKSLSQVAIAASLVPAKVIGLDNIMGSIAKNKLADFIILNKDNLEIEETFISGKSVYQNEQ
;
A
#
# COMPACT_ATOMS: atom_id res chain seq x y z
N MET A 1 -6.57 -34.27 0.20
CA MET A 1 -7.84 -33.57 0.43
C MET A 1 -7.51 -32.12 0.72
N GLN A 2 -8.26 -31.17 0.19
CA GLN A 2 -8.10 -29.76 0.53
C GLN A 2 -8.47 -29.55 1.99
N GLN A 3 -7.71 -28.72 2.71
CA GLN A 3 -7.98 -28.40 4.10
C GLN A 3 -9.29 -27.62 4.19
N LYS A 4 -10.23 -28.09 5.02
CA LYS A 4 -11.51 -27.42 5.31
C LYS A 4 -11.49 -26.87 6.72
N GLN A 5 -11.73 -25.57 6.88
CA GLN A 5 -11.70 -24.87 8.17
C GLN A 5 -12.97 -24.04 8.33
N ARG A 6 -13.54 -24.06 9.53
CA ARG A 6 -14.65 -23.21 9.95
C ARG A 6 -14.22 -22.38 11.14
N PHE A 7 -14.15 -21.08 10.93
CA PHE A 7 -13.90 -20.11 11.99
C PHE A 7 -15.25 -19.75 12.63
N THR A 8 -15.36 -19.98 13.91
CA THR A 8 -16.55 -19.72 14.73
C THR A 8 -16.24 -18.72 15.82
N ASN A 9 -17.25 -18.18 16.47
CA ASN A 9 -17.07 -17.19 17.53
C ASN A 9 -16.19 -16.00 17.09
N VAL A 10 -16.53 -15.44 15.92
CA VAL A 10 -15.87 -14.29 15.30
C VAL A 10 -16.87 -13.25 14.86
N THR A 11 -16.41 -12.03 14.65
CA THR A 11 -17.11 -10.98 13.92
C THR A 11 -16.36 -10.70 12.62
N LEU A 12 -17.00 -10.93 11.48
CA LEU A 12 -16.40 -10.68 10.16
C LEU A 12 -16.50 -9.20 9.83
N VAL A 13 -15.38 -8.60 9.45
CA VAL A 13 -15.34 -7.22 8.93
C VAL A 13 -15.45 -7.28 7.42
N THR A 14 -16.63 -6.95 6.90
CA THR A 14 -16.95 -7.00 5.47
C THR A 14 -17.21 -5.59 4.92
N PRO A 15 -17.21 -5.37 3.61
CA PRO A 15 -17.57 -4.06 3.05
C PRO A 15 -19.01 -3.62 3.38
N SER A 16 -19.89 -4.54 3.74
CA SER A 16 -21.29 -4.25 4.12
C SER A 16 -21.48 -3.95 5.60
N GLY A 17 -20.48 -4.25 6.43
CA GLY A 17 -20.58 -4.04 7.88
C GLY A 17 -19.83 -5.10 8.68
N GLU A 18 -19.99 -5.04 9.99
CA GLU A 18 -19.47 -6.03 10.93
C GLU A 18 -20.56 -7.07 11.16
N GLU A 19 -20.27 -8.35 10.91
CA GLU A 19 -21.24 -9.42 10.88
C GLU A 19 -20.82 -10.59 11.78
N ASP A 20 -21.67 -10.95 12.76
CA ASP A 20 -21.47 -12.12 13.62
C ASP A 20 -21.83 -13.40 12.85
N LYS A 21 -20.89 -13.89 12.06
CA LYS A 21 -21.06 -15.07 11.18
C LYS A 21 -19.85 -15.97 11.22
N ASP A 22 -20.01 -17.19 10.77
CA ASP A 22 -18.93 -18.15 10.60
C ASP A 22 -18.30 -18.02 9.22
N LEU A 23 -16.96 -18.13 9.16
CA LEU A 23 -16.19 -18.11 7.92
C LEU A 23 -15.69 -19.51 7.57
N LEU A 24 -16.02 -19.97 6.37
CA LEU A 24 -15.59 -21.25 5.84
C LEU A 24 -14.47 -21.06 4.81
N ILE A 25 -13.37 -21.77 5.03
CA ILE A 25 -12.21 -21.80 4.14
C ILE A 25 -12.04 -23.20 3.57
N GLU A 26 -11.93 -23.32 2.25
CA GLU A 26 -11.58 -24.57 1.58
C GLU A 26 -10.36 -24.35 0.67
N GLY A 27 -9.26 -25.02 1.02
CA GLY A 27 -7.97 -24.80 0.38
C GLY A 27 -7.43 -23.39 0.65
N ASP A 28 -7.24 -22.61 -0.39
CA ASP A 28 -6.72 -21.23 -0.35
C ASP A 28 -7.80 -20.14 -0.45
N LYS A 29 -9.09 -20.52 -0.44
CA LYS A 29 -10.19 -19.59 -0.70
C LYS A 29 -11.24 -19.57 0.38
N ILE A 30 -11.93 -18.44 0.47
CA ILE A 30 -13.17 -18.29 1.22
C ILE A 30 -14.27 -19.06 0.47
N ALA A 31 -14.70 -20.17 1.04
CA ALA A 31 -15.73 -21.03 0.45
C ALA A 31 -17.13 -20.45 0.67
N GLN A 32 -17.40 -20.00 1.91
CA GLN A 32 -18.73 -19.52 2.29
C GLN A 32 -18.68 -18.69 3.57
N ILE A 33 -19.65 -17.81 3.73
CA ILE A 33 -19.99 -17.11 4.98
C ILE A 33 -21.35 -17.62 5.42
N LEU A 34 -21.45 -18.13 6.64
CA LEU A 34 -22.66 -18.74 7.18
C LEU A 34 -23.17 -17.99 8.42
N ASN A 35 -24.47 -18.09 8.65
CA ASN A 35 -25.00 -17.69 9.95
C ASN A 35 -24.46 -18.61 11.06
N ARG A 36 -24.29 -18.08 12.26
CA ARG A 36 -23.88 -18.87 13.41
C ARG A 36 -24.82 -20.06 13.60
N ASN A 37 -24.26 -21.22 14.00
CA ASN A 37 -24.98 -22.47 14.27
C ASN A 37 -25.68 -23.13 13.07
N GLU A 38 -25.40 -22.73 11.82
CA GLU A 38 -25.83 -23.52 10.68
C GLU A 38 -25.14 -24.88 10.70
N ASN A 39 -25.95 -25.94 10.51
CA ASN A 39 -25.46 -27.31 10.45
C ASN A 39 -24.69 -27.58 9.17
N LEU A 40 -23.49 -28.11 9.32
CA LEU A 40 -22.62 -28.57 8.23
C LEU A 40 -22.32 -30.06 8.43
N SER A 41 -21.82 -30.71 7.38
CA SER A 41 -21.23 -32.05 7.50
C SER A 41 -20.01 -32.00 8.45
N ASP A 42 -19.69 -33.12 9.09
CA ASP A 42 -18.66 -33.23 10.14
C ASP A 42 -17.22 -33.10 9.65
N ASP A 43 -16.98 -32.73 8.38
CA ASP A 43 -15.65 -32.71 7.75
C ASP A 43 -14.87 -31.40 7.98
N TRP A 44 -15.41 -30.43 8.74
CA TRP A 44 -14.79 -29.12 8.94
C TRP A 44 -13.99 -29.08 10.25
N LYS A 45 -12.71 -28.70 10.14
CA LYS A 45 -11.92 -28.35 11.32
C LYS A 45 -12.45 -27.05 11.92
N ILE A 46 -12.99 -27.12 13.13
CA ILE A 46 -13.48 -25.94 13.85
C ILE A 46 -12.29 -25.19 14.46
N ILE A 47 -12.27 -23.87 14.26
CA ILE A 47 -11.32 -22.94 14.85
C ILE A 47 -12.13 -21.89 15.59
N ASP A 48 -11.91 -21.81 16.91
CA ASP A 48 -12.53 -20.78 17.75
C ASP A 48 -11.75 -19.47 17.58
N GLY A 49 -12.40 -18.39 17.14
CA GLY A 49 -11.79 -17.08 17.01
C GLY A 49 -11.84 -16.23 18.26
N HIS A 50 -12.27 -16.81 19.41
CA HIS A 50 -12.23 -16.15 20.74
C HIS A 50 -12.92 -14.79 20.78
N ASN A 51 -14.02 -14.65 20.04
CA ASN A 51 -14.80 -13.42 19.91
C ASN A 51 -14.03 -12.24 19.26
N ASN A 52 -12.96 -12.49 18.56
CA ASN A 52 -12.17 -11.49 17.84
C ASN A 52 -12.77 -11.12 16.48
N TYR A 53 -12.21 -10.10 15.85
CA TYR A 53 -12.54 -9.77 14.47
C TYR A 53 -11.76 -10.63 13.48
N ILE A 54 -12.41 -11.05 12.39
CA ILE A 54 -11.73 -11.43 11.16
C ILE A 54 -11.78 -10.22 10.23
N PHE A 55 -10.61 -9.64 9.99
CA PHE A 55 -10.41 -8.47 9.15
C PHE A 55 -9.68 -8.89 7.86
N PRO A 56 -10.04 -8.37 6.67
CA PRO A 56 -9.31 -8.72 5.45
C PRO A 56 -7.83 -8.35 5.57
N GLY A 57 -6.96 -9.21 5.06
CA GLY A 57 -5.53 -8.94 5.09
C GLY A 57 -5.18 -7.61 4.42
N MET A 58 -4.31 -6.83 5.05
CA MET A 58 -3.93 -5.51 4.55
C MET A 58 -3.03 -5.61 3.32
N ILE A 59 -3.16 -4.64 2.41
CA ILE A 59 -2.38 -4.55 1.18
C ILE A 59 -1.64 -3.23 1.18
N ASP A 60 -0.31 -3.28 1.13
CA ASP A 60 0.55 -2.11 1.09
C ASP A 60 1.15 -1.95 -0.31
N VAL A 61 0.75 -0.88 -1.01
CA VAL A 61 1.14 -0.66 -2.40
C VAL A 61 2.32 0.30 -2.56
N LEU A 62 2.79 0.90 -1.46
CA LEU A 62 3.97 1.73 -1.42
C LEU A 62 4.79 1.42 -0.16
N GLN A 63 5.89 0.70 -0.34
CA GLN A 63 6.77 0.29 0.74
C GLN A 63 8.20 0.17 0.23
N HIS A 64 9.13 0.96 0.75
CA HIS A 64 10.56 0.95 0.38
C HIS A 64 11.38 -0.03 1.21
N GLY A 65 10.86 -0.43 2.36
CA GLY A 65 11.55 -1.35 3.25
C GLY A 65 10.81 -1.59 4.55
N PHE A 66 11.30 -2.56 5.33
CA PHE A 66 10.75 -2.91 6.63
C PHE A 66 11.84 -3.58 7.47
N MET A 67 11.85 -3.33 8.79
CA MET A 67 12.85 -3.87 9.71
C MET A 67 14.30 -3.59 9.21
N ASN A 68 15.03 -4.61 8.85
CA ASN A 68 16.43 -4.49 8.45
C ASN A 68 16.64 -4.33 6.94
N TYR A 69 15.59 -4.30 6.14
CA TYR A 69 15.65 -4.39 4.68
C TYR A 69 15.19 -3.11 4.00
N LEU A 70 15.87 -2.73 2.93
CA LEU A 70 15.53 -1.63 2.04
C LEU A 70 15.55 -2.13 0.61
N TYR A 71 14.46 -1.95 -0.15
CA TYR A 71 14.36 -2.44 -1.52
C TYR A 71 15.20 -1.64 -2.53
N GLY A 72 15.68 -0.48 -2.20
CA GLY A 72 16.48 0.37 -3.08
C GLY A 72 17.95 -0.02 -3.18
N HIS A 73 18.43 -0.94 -2.40
CA HIS A 73 19.79 -1.47 -2.41
C HIS A 73 19.69 -2.94 -2.79
N ALA A 74 20.46 -3.39 -3.76
CA ALA A 74 20.46 -4.78 -4.23
C ALA A 74 20.93 -5.75 -3.11
N GLU A 75 20.30 -5.69 -1.95
CA GLU A 75 20.51 -6.63 -0.86
C GLU A 75 19.86 -7.96 -1.27
N GLU A 76 20.64 -8.99 -1.34
CA GLU A 76 20.17 -10.31 -1.73
C GLU A 76 19.08 -10.82 -0.78
N ASN A 77 17.96 -11.30 -1.34
CA ASN A 77 16.79 -11.83 -0.63
C ASN A 77 15.97 -10.83 0.22
N CYS A 78 16.18 -9.51 0.11
CA CYS A 78 15.43 -8.54 0.93
C CYS A 78 13.90 -8.68 0.78
N THR A 79 13.41 -8.95 -0.42
CA THR A 79 11.98 -9.17 -0.69
C THR A 79 11.47 -10.47 -0.06
N VAL A 80 12.27 -11.54 -0.13
CA VAL A 80 11.93 -12.86 0.45
C VAL A 80 11.81 -12.77 1.97
N ASP A 81 12.77 -12.09 2.60
CA ASP A 81 12.80 -11.97 4.05
C ASP A 81 11.71 -11.02 4.57
N ASN A 82 11.47 -9.90 3.87
CA ASN A 82 10.36 -9.03 4.20
C ASN A 82 9.00 -9.71 4.03
N ALA A 83 8.81 -10.53 3.01
CA ALA A 83 7.58 -11.29 2.83
C ALA A 83 7.24 -12.15 4.06
N LYS A 84 8.26 -12.71 4.74
CA LYS A 84 8.09 -13.50 5.97
C LYS A 84 7.80 -12.66 7.20
N LEU A 85 8.30 -11.43 7.26
CA LEU A 85 8.15 -10.54 8.42
C LEU A 85 6.83 -9.73 8.39
N LEU A 86 6.39 -9.31 7.23
CA LEU A 86 5.22 -8.44 7.03
C LEU A 86 3.91 -8.97 7.61
N PRO A 87 3.64 -10.29 7.69
CA PRO A 87 2.46 -10.81 8.38
C PRO A 87 2.36 -10.41 9.84
N SER A 88 3.48 -10.14 10.53
CA SER A 88 3.47 -9.67 11.93
C SER A 88 2.84 -8.29 12.12
N VAL A 89 2.73 -7.52 11.04
CA VAL A 89 2.06 -6.20 11.00
C VAL A 89 0.80 -6.22 10.13
N GLY A 90 0.26 -7.43 9.84
CA GLY A 90 -1.03 -7.66 9.19
C GLY A 90 -1.03 -7.53 7.67
N VAL A 91 0.12 -7.36 7.04
CA VAL A 91 0.23 -7.30 5.58
C VAL A 91 0.16 -8.71 5.01
N THR A 92 -0.79 -8.93 4.11
CA THR A 92 -0.93 -10.19 3.37
C THR A 92 -0.54 -10.07 1.90
N GLY A 93 -0.44 -8.84 1.40
CA GLY A 93 0.04 -8.54 0.06
C GLY A 93 0.73 -7.18 -0.01
N PHE A 94 1.79 -7.05 -0.80
CA PHE A 94 2.52 -5.79 -0.91
C PHE A 94 3.23 -5.62 -2.26
N LEU A 95 3.59 -4.39 -2.56
CA LEU A 95 4.49 -4.03 -3.66
C LEU A 95 5.81 -3.52 -3.07
N PRO A 96 6.92 -4.26 -3.19
CA PRO A 96 8.23 -3.66 -2.95
C PRO A 96 8.41 -2.47 -3.90
N SER A 97 8.69 -1.29 -3.32
CA SER A 97 8.75 -0.04 -4.06
C SER A 97 10.18 0.43 -4.20
N THR A 98 10.59 0.71 -5.44
CA THR A 98 11.93 1.25 -5.71
C THR A 98 11.87 2.76 -5.72
N PRO A 99 12.81 3.46 -5.06
CA PRO A 99 12.95 4.90 -5.23
C PRO A 99 13.55 5.25 -6.60
N CYS A 100 13.75 6.53 -6.89
CA CYS A 100 14.48 6.97 -8.08
C CYS A 100 15.93 6.48 -8.04
N LEU A 101 16.21 5.41 -8.75
CA LEU A 101 17.53 4.80 -8.86
C LEU A 101 18.39 5.52 -9.92
N PRO A 102 19.74 5.46 -9.81
CA PRO A 102 20.62 5.91 -10.88
C PRO A 102 20.29 5.21 -12.19
N PRO A 103 20.23 5.94 -13.32
CA PRO A 103 19.84 5.37 -14.61
C PRO A 103 20.64 4.13 -15.02
N GLU A 104 21.94 4.13 -14.72
CA GLU A 104 22.86 3.04 -15.04
C GLU A 104 22.63 1.76 -14.22
N THR A 105 21.94 1.84 -13.09
CA THR A 105 21.67 0.70 -12.20
C THR A 105 20.21 0.28 -12.16
N THR A 106 19.30 1.10 -12.69
CA THR A 106 17.86 0.84 -12.63
C THR A 106 17.48 -0.52 -13.21
N GLY A 107 18.00 -0.87 -14.38
CA GLY A 107 17.71 -2.14 -15.05
C GLY A 107 18.17 -3.35 -14.24
N ASP A 108 19.42 -3.36 -13.80
CA ASP A 108 19.98 -4.46 -13.00
C ASP A 108 19.24 -4.62 -11.67
N PHE A 109 18.83 -3.51 -11.08
CA PHE A 109 18.10 -3.50 -9.82
C PHE A 109 16.70 -4.11 -9.98
N LEU A 110 15.93 -3.67 -10.98
CA LEU A 110 14.60 -4.22 -11.24
C LEU A 110 14.67 -5.71 -11.61
N ASN A 111 15.70 -6.14 -12.35
CA ASN A 111 15.96 -7.55 -12.63
C ASN A 111 16.21 -8.36 -11.34
N ALA A 112 17.05 -7.87 -10.45
CA ALA A 112 17.36 -8.52 -9.18
C ALA A 112 16.10 -8.66 -8.33
N LEU A 113 15.34 -7.57 -8.17
CA LEU A 113 14.08 -7.57 -7.46
C LEU A 113 13.06 -8.53 -8.07
N SER A 114 12.96 -8.58 -9.40
CA SER A 114 12.08 -9.52 -10.09
C SER A 114 12.45 -10.99 -9.82
N ASN A 115 13.73 -11.30 -9.77
CA ASN A 115 14.22 -12.64 -9.43
C ASN A 115 13.94 -13.01 -7.96
N ASP A 116 13.99 -12.05 -7.04
CA ASP A 116 13.65 -12.26 -5.64
C ASP A 116 12.16 -12.53 -5.45
N ILE A 117 11.30 -11.86 -6.19
CA ILE A 117 9.84 -12.12 -6.19
C ILE A 117 9.55 -13.58 -6.53
N ASP A 118 10.27 -14.16 -7.49
CA ASP A 118 10.10 -15.57 -7.85
C ASP A 118 10.50 -16.55 -6.74
N LYS A 119 11.37 -16.13 -5.83
CA LYS A 119 11.81 -16.91 -4.66
C LYS A 119 10.87 -16.75 -3.45
N ALA A 120 10.13 -15.63 -3.35
CA ALA A 120 9.24 -15.32 -2.23
C ALA A 120 7.97 -16.21 -2.28
N LYS A 121 8.02 -17.38 -1.65
CA LYS A 121 6.95 -18.38 -1.64
C LYS A 121 6.22 -18.49 -0.30
N GLU A 122 6.72 -17.83 0.72
CA GLU A 122 6.22 -17.86 2.10
C GLU A 122 5.93 -16.45 2.60
N GLY A 123 4.98 -16.32 3.52
CA GLY A 123 4.60 -15.04 4.11
C GLY A 123 3.68 -14.21 3.21
N ALA A 124 3.79 -12.87 3.28
CA ALA A 124 2.98 -11.94 2.49
C ALA A 124 3.23 -12.11 0.98
N ARG A 125 2.17 -11.98 0.19
CA ARG A 125 2.28 -12.09 -1.26
C ARG A 125 2.97 -10.89 -1.85
N VAL A 126 4.02 -11.11 -2.64
CA VAL A 126 4.59 -10.06 -3.47
C VAL A 126 3.73 -9.91 -4.72
N LEU A 127 2.98 -8.81 -4.81
CA LEU A 127 1.95 -8.60 -5.84
C LEU A 127 2.52 -8.00 -7.14
N GLY A 128 3.77 -7.63 -7.14
CA GLY A 128 4.51 -6.99 -8.23
C GLY A 128 5.50 -5.98 -7.70
N ILE A 129 5.95 -5.06 -8.56
CA ILE A 129 6.89 -3.99 -8.24
C ILE A 129 6.18 -2.64 -8.40
N HIS A 130 6.40 -1.72 -7.47
CA HIS A 130 6.06 -0.32 -7.64
C HIS A 130 7.35 0.47 -7.95
N SER A 131 7.45 1.07 -9.12
CA SER A 131 8.51 2.03 -9.42
C SER A 131 8.05 3.43 -9.01
N GLU A 132 8.55 3.90 -7.88
CA GLU A 132 8.31 5.28 -7.48
C GLU A 132 9.30 6.20 -8.20
N GLY A 133 8.82 6.81 -9.25
CA GLY A 133 9.64 7.54 -10.23
C GLY A 133 10.10 6.65 -11.41
N PRO A 134 11.12 7.12 -12.17
CA PRO A 134 11.97 8.31 -11.96
C PRO A 134 11.44 9.62 -12.53
N CYS A 135 10.21 9.69 -13.01
CA CYS A 135 9.67 10.85 -13.71
C CYS A 135 8.99 11.83 -12.75
N PHE A 136 9.77 12.58 -11.99
CA PHE A 136 9.29 13.53 -10.99
C PHE A 136 9.61 14.97 -11.36
N ALA A 137 8.67 15.89 -11.09
CA ALA A 137 8.89 17.32 -11.16
C ALA A 137 9.53 17.84 -9.86
N LEU A 138 9.23 17.19 -8.73
CA LEU A 138 9.72 17.54 -7.40
C LEU A 138 10.47 16.35 -6.80
N ALA A 139 11.75 16.50 -6.57
CA ALA A 139 12.58 15.40 -6.08
C ALA A 139 12.19 14.88 -4.69
N GLY A 140 11.65 15.75 -3.79
CA GLY A 140 11.42 15.36 -2.41
C GLY A 140 12.70 14.85 -1.74
N ALA A 141 12.64 13.66 -1.14
CA ALA A 141 13.82 13.01 -0.54
C ALA A 141 14.72 12.30 -1.55
N HIS A 142 14.27 12.08 -2.80
CA HIS A 142 15.06 11.41 -3.84
C HIS A 142 16.26 12.25 -4.29
N ASP A 143 17.24 11.60 -4.95
CA ASP A 143 18.36 12.32 -5.55
C ASP A 143 17.91 12.95 -6.88
N PRO A 144 17.96 14.32 -7.00
CA PRO A 144 17.57 14.98 -8.24
C PRO A 144 18.38 14.53 -9.47
N LYS A 145 19.57 13.96 -9.29
CA LYS A 145 20.40 13.45 -10.39
C LYS A 145 19.83 12.19 -11.06
N ASN A 146 18.96 11.48 -10.33
CA ASN A 146 18.33 10.23 -10.81
C ASN A 146 17.02 10.49 -11.56
N LEU A 147 16.52 11.74 -11.56
CA LEU A 147 15.27 12.07 -12.23
C LEU A 147 15.43 11.99 -13.76
N ARG A 148 14.40 11.48 -14.41
CA ARG A 148 14.37 11.25 -15.86
C ARG A 148 13.08 11.81 -16.48
N ASN A 149 13.14 12.23 -17.71
CA ASN A 149 11.94 12.62 -18.45
C ASN A 149 11.15 11.37 -18.89
N PRO A 150 9.81 11.39 -18.81
CA PRO A 150 8.98 10.31 -19.30
C PRO A 150 9.12 10.17 -20.82
N SER A 151 9.27 8.92 -21.29
CA SER A 151 9.43 8.61 -22.70
C SER A 151 9.05 7.16 -22.99
N ILE A 152 8.72 6.84 -24.24
CA ILE A 152 8.44 5.45 -24.63
C ILE A 152 9.66 4.53 -24.35
N PRO A 153 10.92 4.91 -24.73
CA PRO A 153 12.07 4.08 -24.37
C PRO A 153 12.20 3.79 -22.87
N LEU A 154 11.92 4.76 -22.00
CA LEU A 154 11.94 4.55 -20.56
C LEU A 154 10.83 3.59 -20.11
N ALA A 155 9.62 3.69 -20.68
CA ALA A 155 8.55 2.75 -20.36
C ALA A 155 8.93 1.31 -20.73
N GLU A 156 9.55 1.11 -21.91
CA GLU A 156 10.02 -0.22 -22.33
C GLU A 156 11.15 -0.73 -21.43
N GLU A 157 12.10 0.13 -21.04
CA GLU A 157 13.16 -0.22 -20.09
C GLU A 157 12.61 -0.74 -18.77
N LEU A 158 11.64 -0.02 -18.17
CA LEU A 158 11.02 -0.42 -16.90
C LEU A 158 10.26 -1.76 -17.04
N LEU A 159 9.49 -1.93 -18.12
CA LEU A 159 8.73 -3.14 -18.39
C LEU A 159 9.63 -4.36 -18.63
N GLU A 160 10.68 -4.21 -19.42
CA GLU A 160 11.64 -5.27 -19.71
C GLU A 160 12.43 -5.67 -18.46
N ALA A 161 13.01 -4.69 -17.76
CA ALA A 161 13.81 -4.94 -16.57
C ALA A 161 13.01 -5.56 -15.42
N SER A 162 11.73 -5.24 -15.30
CA SER A 162 10.84 -5.83 -14.29
C SER A 162 10.33 -7.22 -14.67
N GLN A 163 10.67 -7.75 -15.85
CA GLN A 163 10.27 -9.09 -16.33
C GLN A 163 8.74 -9.32 -16.23
N GLY A 164 7.94 -8.28 -16.54
CA GLY A 164 6.48 -8.34 -16.47
C GLY A 164 5.91 -8.25 -15.05
N LYS A 165 6.73 -7.94 -14.04
CA LYS A 165 6.30 -7.80 -12.64
C LYS A 165 6.06 -6.34 -12.21
N LEU A 166 6.28 -5.37 -13.09
CA LEU A 166 5.87 -3.99 -12.83
C LEU A 166 4.36 -3.95 -12.61
N LYS A 167 3.92 -3.31 -11.53
CA LYS A 167 2.50 -3.27 -11.16
C LYS A 167 1.99 -1.86 -10.98
N ALA A 168 2.84 -0.97 -10.49
CA ALA A 168 2.53 0.44 -10.30
C ALA A 168 3.73 1.32 -10.67
N VAL A 169 3.44 2.55 -11.13
CA VAL A 169 4.44 3.59 -11.37
C VAL A 169 3.91 4.91 -10.83
N THR A 170 4.73 5.59 -10.01
CA THR A 170 4.47 6.97 -9.60
C THR A 170 5.23 7.94 -10.49
N LEU A 171 4.56 8.97 -10.98
CA LEU A 171 5.14 10.03 -11.79
C LEU A 171 4.45 11.38 -11.63
N ALA A 172 5.13 12.44 -12.08
CA ALA A 172 4.56 13.79 -12.26
C ALA A 172 3.96 13.90 -13.68
N PRO A 173 2.63 13.87 -13.84
CA PRO A 173 2.00 13.79 -15.16
C PRO A 173 2.10 15.07 -15.98
N GLU A 174 2.48 16.19 -15.38
CA GLU A 174 2.70 17.47 -16.09
C GLU A 174 3.99 17.50 -16.92
N MET A 175 4.91 16.56 -16.73
CA MET A 175 6.17 16.51 -17.46
C MET A 175 5.93 16.18 -18.95
N ASP A 176 6.74 16.78 -19.81
CA ASP A 176 6.68 16.53 -21.25
C ASP A 176 6.90 15.03 -21.57
N GLY A 177 6.01 14.46 -22.38
CA GLY A 177 6.03 13.03 -22.74
C GLY A 177 5.19 12.13 -21.86
N SER A 178 4.68 12.61 -20.71
CA SER A 178 3.90 11.80 -19.76
C SER A 178 2.66 11.15 -20.37
N GLU A 179 1.93 11.83 -21.23
CA GLU A 179 0.75 11.23 -21.88
C GLU A 179 1.08 9.94 -22.62
N HIS A 180 2.13 9.96 -23.43
CA HIS A 180 2.55 8.78 -24.20
C HIS A 180 3.10 7.68 -23.29
N PHE A 181 3.87 8.06 -22.27
CA PHE A 181 4.42 7.16 -21.27
C PHE A 181 3.31 6.44 -20.51
N ILE A 182 2.33 7.19 -19.97
CA ILE A 182 1.17 6.66 -19.26
C ILE A 182 0.38 5.70 -20.16
N LYS A 183 0.00 6.14 -21.35
CA LYS A 183 -0.77 5.32 -22.30
C LYS A 183 -0.01 4.05 -22.72
N ARG A 184 1.33 4.07 -22.74
CA ARG A 184 2.13 2.88 -23.00
C ARG A 184 2.03 1.88 -21.86
N LEU A 185 2.22 2.33 -20.62
CA LEU A 185 2.15 1.48 -19.43
C LEU A 185 0.74 0.93 -19.20
N LYS A 186 -0.29 1.70 -19.48
CA LYS A 186 -1.71 1.26 -19.36
C LYS A 186 -2.04 0.08 -20.27
N LYS A 187 -1.32 -0.15 -21.38
CA LYS A 187 -1.52 -1.33 -22.24
C LYS A 187 -1.18 -2.64 -21.54
N ASP A 188 -0.29 -2.59 -20.55
CA ASP A 188 0.11 -3.74 -19.73
C ASP A 188 -0.61 -3.75 -18.36
N ASN A 189 -1.69 -2.97 -18.21
CA ASN A 189 -2.47 -2.84 -16.98
C ASN A 189 -1.66 -2.37 -15.76
N ILE A 190 -0.66 -1.52 -15.98
CA ILE A 190 0.12 -0.91 -14.90
C ILE A 190 -0.74 0.19 -14.26
N SER A 191 -0.79 0.20 -12.93
CA SER A 191 -1.43 1.26 -12.15
C SER A 191 -0.56 2.52 -12.19
N ILE A 192 -1.16 3.66 -12.50
CA ILE A 192 -0.46 4.93 -12.65
C ILE A 192 -0.84 5.84 -11.49
N HIS A 193 0.16 6.24 -10.73
CA HIS A 193 -0.01 7.11 -9.57
C HIS A 193 0.60 8.49 -9.86
N LEU A 194 -0.12 9.54 -9.53
CA LEU A 194 0.40 10.89 -9.50
C LEU A 194 1.16 11.11 -8.18
N GLY A 195 2.38 11.57 -8.25
CA GLY A 195 3.17 11.94 -7.07
C GLY A 195 4.34 12.84 -7.45
N HIS A 196 4.95 13.50 -6.47
CA HIS A 196 6.10 14.39 -6.68
C HIS A 196 5.86 15.43 -7.79
N SER A 197 4.67 16.03 -7.77
CA SER A 197 4.10 16.80 -8.88
C SER A 197 3.83 18.23 -8.45
N GLY A 198 4.20 19.17 -9.33
CA GLY A 198 3.83 20.58 -9.25
C GLY A 198 2.78 20.97 -10.30
N ALA A 199 1.95 20.01 -10.73
CA ALA A 199 1.00 20.19 -11.80
C ALA A 199 0.01 21.35 -11.57
N ASN A 200 -0.41 21.95 -12.67
CA ASN A 200 -1.51 22.91 -12.61
C ASN A 200 -2.82 22.16 -12.23
N PRO A 201 -3.53 22.58 -11.17
CA PRO A 201 -4.78 21.95 -10.74
C PRO A 201 -5.83 21.77 -11.84
N ILE A 202 -5.86 22.67 -12.81
CA ILE A 202 -6.82 22.63 -13.93
C ILE A 202 -6.61 21.42 -14.84
N ASP A 203 -5.39 20.86 -14.86
CA ASP A 203 -5.04 19.72 -15.71
C ASP A 203 -5.41 18.36 -15.10
N VAL A 204 -5.83 18.30 -13.84
CA VAL A 204 -6.13 17.05 -13.13
C VAL A 204 -7.15 16.16 -13.87
N PRO A 205 -8.28 16.68 -14.40
CA PRO A 205 -9.21 15.86 -15.17
C PRO A 205 -8.57 15.22 -16.43
N LYS A 206 -7.66 15.94 -17.08
CA LYS A 206 -6.90 15.45 -18.22
C LYS A 206 -5.97 14.28 -17.84
N PHE A 207 -5.36 14.34 -16.67
CA PHE A 207 -4.51 13.23 -16.19
C PHE A 207 -5.33 11.97 -15.91
N ALA A 208 -6.54 12.12 -15.36
CA ALA A 208 -7.48 11.02 -15.23
C ALA A 208 -7.89 10.43 -16.59
N ASP A 209 -8.09 11.27 -17.62
CA ASP A 209 -8.37 10.83 -18.99
C ASP A 209 -7.19 10.07 -19.62
N TRP A 210 -5.95 10.35 -19.22
CA TRP A 210 -4.77 9.62 -19.67
C TRP A 210 -4.62 8.26 -18.98
N GLY A 211 -5.28 8.06 -17.83
CA GLY A 211 -5.27 6.82 -17.07
C GLY A 211 -4.50 6.89 -15.76
N VAL A 212 -4.38 8.05 -15.13
CA VAL A 212 -3.94 8.15 -13.74
C VAL A 212 -5.01 7.55 -12.84
N ASP A 213 -4.64 6.55 -12.06
CA ASP A 213 -5.54 5.75 -11.22
C ASP A 213 -5.56 6.24 -9.76
N ALA A 214 -4.41 6.72 -9.27
CA ALA A 214 -4.25 7.08 -7.87
C ALA A 214 -3.29 8.26 -7.65
N VAL A 215 -3.24 8.75 -6.43
CA VAL A 215 -2.22 9.66 -5.90
C VAL A 215 -1.38 8.89 -4.91
N THR A 216 -0.08 8.96 -5.04
CA THR A 216 0.90 8.50 -4.04
C THR A 216 1.00 9.55 -2.95
N HIS A 217 0.96 9.13 -1.67
CA HIS A 217 1.13 9.94 -0.45
C HIS A 217 0.53 11.35 -0.54
N MET A 218 -0.81 11.38 -0.64
CA MET A 218 -1.60 12.61 -0.70
C MET A 218 -1.17 13.63 0.35
N TYR A 219 -0.97 14.85 -0.05
CA TYR A 219 -0.42 16.00 0.69
C TYR A 219 1.11 16.04 0.80
N ASP A 220 1.83 14.96 0.50
CA ASP A 220 3.29 15.00 0.47
C ASP A 220 3.82 15.23 -0.94
N ALA A 221 4.91 16.00 -1.08
CA ALA A 221 5.50 16.41 -2.36
C ALA A 221 4.48 16.99 -3.38
N LEU A 222 3.42 17.61 -2.89
CA LEU A 222 2.37 18.30 -3.63
C LEU A 222 2.25 19.75 -3.10
N PRO A 223 2.97 20.72 -3.69
CA PRO A 223 3.06 22.07 -3.15
C PRO A 223 1.73 22.82 -3.25
N THR A 224 1.50 23.69 -2.29
CA THR A 224 0.46 24.71 -2.34
C THR A 224 1.07 26.04 -2.74
N TYR A 225 0.39 26.79 -3.59
CA TYR A 225 0.84 28.11 -4.01
C TYR A 225 0.03 29.19 -3.27
N PRO A 226 0.67 30.27 -2.78
CA PRO A 226 -0.05 31.38 -2.19
C PRO A 226 -0.91 32.12 -3.24
N ALA A 227 -2.05 32.63 -2.81
CA ALA A 227 -2.86 33.53 -3.65
C ALA A 227 -2.17 34.91 -3.77
N ASP A 228 -2.25 35.52 -4.94
CA ASP A 228 -1.81 36.90 -5.17
C ASP A 228 -2.70 37.91 -4.43
N ASP A 229 -3.97 37.57 -4.23
CA ASP A 229 -4.95 38.34 -3.49
C ASP A 229 -5.48 37.53 -2.30
N THR A 230 -5.40 38.09 -1.10
CA THR A 230 -5.91 37.48 0.14
C THR A 230 -7.42 37.29 0.17
N GLY A 231 -8.17 37.96 -0.71
CA GLY A 231 -9.62 37.80 -0.86
C GLY A 231 -10.03 36.63 -1.77
N VAL A 232 -9.07 35.90 -2.34
CA VAL A 232 -9.33 34.79 -3.28
C VAL A 232 -8.69 33.51 -2.73
N HIS A 233 -9.49 32.43 -2.69
CA HIS A 233 -8.98 31.08 -2.48
C HIS A 233 -8.51 30.52 -3.84
N VAL A 234 -7.23 30.26 -3.98
CA VAL A 234 -6.65 29.66 -5.18
C VAL A 234 -6.85 28.15 -5.12
N LEU A 235 -7.33 27.57 -6.20
CA LEU A 235 -7.44 26.10 -6.34
C LEU A 235 -6.04 25.49 -6.23
N SER A 236 -5.80 24.66 -5.23
CA SER A 236 -4.56 23.90 -5.10
C SER A 236 -4.64 22.57 -5.87
N LEU A 237 -3.48 21.96 -6.13
CA LEU A 237 -3.41 20.62 -6.73
C LEU A 237 -4.16 19.58 -5.86
N THR A 238 -4.01 19.69 -4.54
CA THR A 238 -4.70 18.80 -3.59
C THR A 238 -6.22 18.98 -3.64
N ASP A 239 -6.74 20.20 -3.76
CA ASP A 239 -8.18 20.44 -3.93
C ASP A 239 -8.72 19.82 -5.20
N ALA A 240 -7.99 19.95 -6.32
CA ALA A 240 -8.37 19.38 -7.59
C ALA A 240 -8.36 17.83 -7.56
N LEU A 241 -7.39 17.23 -6.91
CA LEU A 241 -7.30 15.77 -6.70
C LEU A 241 -8.44 15.26 -5.82
N ILE A 242 -8.82 15.99 -4.78
CA ILE A 242 -9.98 15.67 -3.94
C ILE A 242 -11.28 15.73 -4.75
N ALA A 243 -11.40 16.71 -5.64
CA ALA A 243 -12.58 16.91 -6.48
C ALA A 243 -12.68 15.87 -7.63
N GLU A 244 -11.56 15.32 -8.11
CA GLU A 244 -11.54 14.35 -9.20
C GLU A 244 -11.89 12.94 -8.71
N SER A 245 -13.14 12.53 -8.92
CA SER A 245 -13.69 11.30 -8.35
C SER A 245 -13.11 9.99 -8.90
N ARG A 246 -12.40 10.03 -10.02
CA ARG A 246 -11.84 8.85 -10.69
C ARG A 246 -10.47 8.44 -10.12
N ILE A 247 -9.80 9.33 -9.37
CA ILE A 247 -8.45 9.12 -8.85
C ILE A 247 -8.52 8.75 -7.36
N ALA A 248 -7.99 7.62 -6.96
CA ALA A 248 -7.88 7.21 -5.55
C ALA A 248 -6.75 7.98 -4.85
N LEU A 249 -6.83 8.15 -3.54
CA LEU A 249 -5.91 8.96 -2.74
C LEU A 249 -5.16 8.09 -1.74
N GLY A 250 -3.86 7.84 -1.97
CA GLY A 250 -2.98 7.13 -1.06
C GLY A 250 -2.61 8.01 0.14
N LEU A 251 -2.58 7.43 1.32
CA LEU A 251 -2.45 8.19 2.55
C LEU A 251 -1.48 7.55 3.52
N ILE A 252 -0.39 8.27 3.86
CA ILE A 252 0.49 7.93 4.98
C ILE A 252 -0.20 8.38 6.27
N CYS A 253 -0.80 7.44 6.98
CA CYS A 253 -1.64 7.75 8.13
C CYS A 253 -0.86 7.68 9.45
N ASP A 254 0.29 8.36 9.53
CA ASP A 254 1.15 8.40 10.72
C ASP A 254 0.87 9.59 11.66
N GLY A 255 0.06 10.56 11.22
CA GLY A 255 -0.20 11.80 11.94
C GLY A 255 0.94 12.83 11.90
N ILE A 256 2.00 12.56 11.11
CA ILE A 256 3.16 13.41 10.88
C ILE A 256 3.11 13.97 9.45
N HIS A 257 3.07 13.10 8.42
CA HIS A 257 2.90 13.49 7.03
C HIS A 257 1.54 14.15 6.81
N VAL A 258 0.50 13.59 7.39
CA VAL A 258 -0.86 14.10 7.26
C VAL A 258 -1.47 14.36 8.63
N HIS A 259 -1.87 15.60 8.87
CA HIS A 259 -2.50 15.97 10.13
C HIS A 259 -3.82 15.20 10.33
N PRO A 260 -4.15 14.69 11.53
CA PRO A 260 -5.35 13.92 11.81
C PRO A 260 -6.65 14.54 11.31
N GLN A 261 -6.80 15.86 11.34
CA GLN A 261 -7.98 16.56 10.82
C GLN A 261 -8.12 16.45 9.29
N LEU A 262 -7.00 16.34 8.55
CA LEU A 262 -7.04 16.11 7.11
C LEU A 262 -7.42 14.65 6.80
N VAL A 263 -6.98 13.70 7.62
CA VAL A 263 -7.44 12.31 7.54
C VAL A 263 -8.95 12.23 7.76
N GLU A 264 -9.47 12.91 8.79
CA GLU A 264 -10.91 13.00 9.05
C GLU A 264 -11.64 13.63 7.84
N LEU A 265 -11.13 14.73 7.29
CA LEU A 265 -11.70 15.39 6.11
C LEU A 265 -11.80 14.43 4.91
N LEU A 266 -10.70 13.77 4.55
CA LEU A 266 -10.66 12.81 3.43
C LEU A 266 -11.58 11.62 3.65
N SER A 267 -11.78 11.20 4.90
CA SER A 267 -12.67 10.09 5.23
C SER A 267 -14.15 10.35 4.92
N HIS A 268 -14.54 11.60 4.68
CA HIS A 268 -15.90 11.97 4.24
C HIS A 268 -16.11 11.81 2.73
N LEU A 269 -15.07 11.56 1.97
CA LEU A 269 -15.19 11.18 0.57
C LEU A 269 -15.87 9.81 0.42
N PRO A 270 -16.36 9.44 -0.77
CA PRO A 270 -16.81 8.07 -1.04
C PRO A 270 -15.80 7.03 -0.57
N THR A 271 -16.26 5.94 -0.01
CA THR A 271 -15.40 4.95 0.69
C THR A 271 -14.35 4.28 -0.19
N ASP A 272 -14.50 4.33 -1.50
CA ASP A 272 -13.57 3.77 -2.49
C ASP A 272 -12.54 4.80 -2.99
N ARG A 273 -12.41 5.95 -2.34
CA ARG A 273 -11.51 7.03 -2.73
C ARG A 273 -10.20 7.07 -1.95
N VAL A 274 -10.17 6.63 -0.71
CA VAL A 274 -8.98 6.69 0.15
C VAL A 274 -8.44 5.30 0.38
N PHE A 275 -7.13 5.14 0.26
CA PHE A 275 -6.43 3.93 0.67
C PHE A 275 -5.22 4.25 1.55
N LEU A 276 -4.84 3.28 2.37
CA LEU A 276 -3.67 3.38 3.23
C LEU A 276 -2.46 2.81 2.51
N GLU A 277 -1.36 3.50 2.62
CA GLU A 277 -0.02 3.06 2.24
C GLU A 277 0.95 3.50 3.31
N THR A 278 2.04 2.77 3.51
CA THR A 278 2.96 3.11 4.59
C THR A 278 4.06 4.05 4.15
N ASP A 279 4.51 3.94 2.93
CA ASP A 279 5.75 4.56 2.48
C ASP A 279 6.90 4.24 3.45
N SER A 280 6.87 3.04 4.03
CA SER A 280 7.81 2.63 5.05
C SER A 280 9.20 2.39 4.47
N VAL A 281 10.21 2.70 5.27
CA VAL A 281 11.62 2.48 4.91
C VAL A 281 12.28 1.49 5.88
N LYS A 282 13.54 1.12 5.61
CA LYS A 282 14.37 0.34 6.53
C LYS A 282 14.33 0.97 7.93
N GLY A 283 14.05 0.16 8.94
CA GLY A 283 13.85 0.58 10.32
C GLY A 283 12.38 0.74 10.74
N ALA A 284 11.43 0.78 9.80
CA ALA A 284 10.02 0.71 10.15
C ALA A 284 9.72 -0.59 10.89
N GLY A 285 8.93 -0.53 11.97
CA GLY A 285 8.66 -1.68 12.83
C GLY A 285 9.82 -2.06 13.77
N SER A 286 10.98 -1.41 13.69
CA SER A 286 12.10 -1.69 14.59
C SER A 286 11.85 -1.10 15.99
N PRO A 287 12.12 -1.84 17.07
CA PRO A 287 11.99 -1.34 18.45
C PRO A 287 13.10 -0.34 18.82
N THR A 288 14.17 -0.25 18.04
CA THR A 288 15.32 0.63 18.28
C THR A 288 15.58 1.54 17.09
N PRO A 289 16.16 2.73 17.29
CA PRO A 289 16.53 3.60 16.20
C PRO A 289 17.45 2.91 15.19
N VAL A 290 17.17 3.11 13.90
CA VAL A 290 17.96 2.55 12.80
C VAL A 290 18.52 3.71 11.96
N LYS A 291 19.82 3.65 11.66
CA LYS A 291 20.48 4.56 10.75
C LYS A 291 20.97 3.78 9.53
N PHE A 292 20.66 4.28 8.35
CA PHE A 292 21.04 3.64 7.09
C PHE A 292 21.33 4.69 6.01
N GLU A 293 22.03 4.28 4.98
CA GLU A 293 22.26 5.10 3.80
C GLU A 293 21.12 4.82 2.79
N PHE A 294 20.30 5.82 2.52
CA PHE A 294 19.17 5.71 1.58
C PHE A 294 19.66 5.82 0.13
N PHE A 295 20.57 6.74 -0.13
CA PHE A 295 21.33 6.90 -1.37
C PHE A 295 22.79 7.19 -1.02
N PRO A 296 23.76 6.98 -1.93
CA PRO A 296 25.16 7.27 -1.70
C PRO A 296 25.38 8.67 -1.10
N GLY A 297 25.91 8.73 0.11
CA GLY A 297 26.12 9.96 0.86
C GLY A 297 24.88 10.55 1.54
N ARG A 298 23.69 9.94 1.39
CA ARG A 298 22.43 10.42 1.97
C ARG A 298 21.93 9.47 3.05
N TRP A 299 22.21 9.81 4.28
CA TRP A 299 21.84 9.03 5.44
C TRP A 299 20.44 9.38 5.94
N CYS A 300 19.68 8.36 6.32
CA CYS A 300 18.41 8.46 7.01
C CYS A 300 18.52 7.90 8.41
N THR A 301 17.74 8.45 9.32
CA THR A 301 17.53 7.90 10.66
C THR A 301 16.05 7.65 10.86
N VAL A 302 15.73 6.43 11.27
CA VAL A 302 14.38 6.03 11.66
C VAL A 302 14.36 5.90 13.17
N GLU A 303 13.52 6.69 13.80
CA GLU A 303 13.20 6.62 15.21
C GLU A 303 11.71 6.38 15.36
N LYS A 304 11.26 5.91 16.51
CA LYS A 304 9.85 5.60 16.73
C LYS A 304 8.95 6.76 16.28
N GLY A 305 8.13 6.50 15.29
CA GLY A 305 7.16 7.44 14.73
C GLY A 305 7.71 8.39 13.66
N LYS A 306 9.01 8.37 13.32
CA LYS A 306 9.56 9.30 12.33
C LYS A 306 10.74 8.72 11.55
N ALA A 307 10.69 8.86 10.22
CA ALA A 307 11.83 8.68 9.33
C ALA A 307 12.29 10.06 8.80
N SER A 308 13.57 10.35 8.91
CA SER A 308 14.11 11.65 8.47
C SER A 308 15.50 11.54 7.89
N THR A 309 15.76 12.37 6.87
CA THR A 309 17.08 12.53 6.25
C THR A 309 18.05 13.28 7.16
N TYR A 310 19.32 13.28 6.77
CA TYR A 310 20.41 13.99 7.45
C TYR A 310 20.20 15.50 7.59
N ASN A 311 19.37 16.11 6.73
CA ASN A 311 19.01 17.53 6.80
C ASN A 311 17.65 17.77 7.49
N GLY A 312 17.06 16.75 8.11
CA GLY A 312 15.84 16.82 8.89
C GLY A 312 14.53 16.79 8.08
N LEU A 313 14.60 16.62 6.76
CA LEU A 313 13.43 16.39 5.93
C LEU A 313 12.89 14.97 6.16
N LEU A 314 11.59 14.78 5.98
CA LEU A 314 10.99 13.44 5.95
C LEU A 314 11.51 12.67 4.72
N ALA A 315 11.63 11.36 4.87
CA ALA A 315 12.05 10.44 3.79
C ALA A 315 11.37 9.10 3.99
N GLY A 316 10.21 8.98 3.41
CA GLY A 316 9.28 7.92 3.74
C GLY A 316 8.89 7.92 5.22
N SER A 317 8.40 6.82 5.72
CA SER A 317 7.89 6.71 7.07
C SER A 317 8.51 5.57 7.89
N SER A 318 8.27 5.60 9.20
CA SER A 318 8.50 4.45 10.10
C SER A 318 7.21 3.68 10.39
N LEU A 319 6.11 4.03 9.70
CA LEU A 319 4.77 3.51 9.93
C LEU A 319 4.68 2.03 9.56
N THR A 320 4.04 1.24 10.39
CA THR A 320 3.61 -0.12 10.06
C THR A 320 2.15 -0.14 9.61
N SER A 321 1.76 -1.15 8.85
CA SER A 321 0.38 -1.20 8.34
C SER A 321 -0.66 -1.32 9.45
N ILE A 322 -0.35 -2.02 10.56
CA ILE A 322 -1.26 -2.08 11.70
C ILE A 322 -1.39 -0.71 12.39
N GLU A 323 -0.30 0.05 12.53
CA GLU A 323 -0.36 1.41 13.07
C GLU A 323 -1.15 2.33 12.13
N ALA A 324 -1.00 2.19 10.81
CA ALA A 324 -1.79 2.93 9.82
C ALA A 324 -3.30 2.65 9.99
N LEU A 325 -3.69 1.37 10.15
CA LEU A 325 -5.06 0.96 10.41
C LEU A 325 -5.59 1.60 11.70
N GLN A 326 -4.86 1.45 12.82
CA GLN A 326 -5.26 1.98 14.12
C GLN A 326 -5.37 3.51 14.11
N ASN A 327 -4.44 4.19 13.45
CA ASN A 327 -4.46 5.64 13.28
C ASN A 327 -5.65 6.09 12.42
N TYR A 328 -5.89 5.41 11.29
CA TYR A 328 -7.02 5.74 10.42
C TYR A 328 -8.35 5.51 11.15
N TYR A 329 -8.52 4.42 11.86
CA TYR A 329 -9.68 4.17 12.71
C TYR A 329 -9.91 5.31 13.72
N LYS A 330 -8.84 5.70 14.43
CA LYS A 330 -8.89 6.77 15.44
C LYS A 330 -9.16 8.15 14.84
N PHE A 331 -8.49 8.50 13.74
CA PHE A 331 -8.55 9.84 13.16
C PHE A 331 -9.81 10.05 12.33
N SER A 332 -10.22 9.07 11.55
CA SER A 332 -11.41 9.14 10.70
C SER A 332 -12.73 9.00 11.46
N LYS A 333 -12.70 8.34 12.61
CA LYS A 333 -13.91 7.99 13.42
C LYS A 333 -14.90 7.13 12.62
N LYS A 334 -14.41 6.38 11.64
CA LYS A 334 -15.23 5.52 10.79
C LYS A 334 -15.39 4.13 11.41
N SER A 335 -16.37 3.37 10.92
CA SER A 335 -16.54 1.95 11.30
C SER A 335 -15.33 1.12 10.87
N LEU A 336 -15.10 0.00 11.53
CA LEU A 336 -13.99 -0.90 11.16
C LEU A 336 -14.14 -1.42 9.73
N SER A 337 -15.37 -1.58 9.23
CA SER A 337 -15.64 -1.92 7.82
C SER A 337 -15.14 -0.87 6.84
N GLN A 338 -15.29 0.41 7.15
CA GLN A 338 -14.77 1.49 6.31
C GLN A 338 -13.24 1.57 6.37
N VAL A 339 -12.65 1.25 7.53
CA VAL A 339 -11.19 1.10 7.66
C VAL A 339 -10.69 -0.07 6.80
N ALA A 340 -11.39 -1.20 6.80
CA ALA A 340 -11.04 -2.36 5.97
C ALA A 340 -11.09 -2.05 4.47
N ILE A 341 -12.04 -1.23 4.04
CA ILE A 341 -12.09 -0.76 2.66
C ILE A 341 -10.82 0.02 2.33
N ALA A 342 -10.41 0.97 3.17
CA ALA A 342 -9.21 1.76 2.93
C ALA A 342 -7.90 0.96 3.05
N ALA A 343 -7.80 0.00 3.98
CA ALA A 343 -6.58 -0.77 4.23
C ALA A 343 -6.39 -1.98 3.29
N SER A 344 -7.46 -2.45 2.64
CA SER A 344 -7.41 -3.71 1.91
C SER A 344 -8.11 -3.66 0.55
N LEU A 345 -9.37 -3.19 0.48
CA LEU A 345 -10.15 -3.27 -0.75
C LEU A 345 -9.72 -2.23 -1.79
N VAL A 346 -9.54 -0.97 -1.38
CA VAL A 346 -9.15 0.10 -2.31
C VAL A 346 -7.74 -0.12 -2.85
N PRO A 347 -6.71 -0.45 -2.04
CA PRO A 347 -5.41 -0.76 -2.61
C PRO A 347 -5.43 -1.98 -3.55
N ALA A 348 -6.24 -3.02 -3.26
CA ALA A 348 -6.45 -4.12 -4.21
C ALA A 348 -7.06 -3.64 -5.53
N LYS A 349 -8.05 -2.73 -5.47
CA LYS A 349 -8.74 -2.14 -6.64
C LYS A 349 -7.77 -1.30 -7.47
N VAL A 350 -6.97 -0.46 -6.83
CA VAL A 350 -5.97 0.41 -7.48
C VAL A 350 -4.99 -0.40 -8.32
N ILE A 351 -4.61 -1.58 -7.85
CA ILE A 351 -3.71 -2.47 -8.60
C ILE A 351 -4.44 -3.58 -9.38
N GLY A 352 -5.79 -3.52 -9.51
CA GLY A 352 -6.59 -4.44 -10.32
C GLY A 352 -6.67 -5.87 -9.78
N LEU A 353 -6.63 -6.07 -8.46
CA LEU A 353 -6.68 -7.38 -7.79
C LEU A 353 -7.91 -7.55 -6.88
N ASP A 354 -8.83 -6.60 -6.87
CA ASP A 354 -10.01 -6.61 -6.00
C ASP A 354 -10.98 -7.77 -6.27
N ASN A 355 -10.92 -8.38 -7.45
CA ASN A 355 -11.69 -9.59 -7.76
C ASN A 355 -11.23 -10.83 -6.98
N ILE A 356 -9.96 -10.87 -6.53
CA ILE A 356 -9.37 -12.06 -5.91
C ILE A 356 -8.96 -11.86 -4.45
N MET A 357 -8.80 -10.62 -3.97
CA MET A 357 -8.36 -10.31 -2.61
C MET A 357 -8.93 -8.97 -2.10
N GLY A 358 -8.52 -8.53 -0.92
CA GLY A 358 -8.86 -7.21 -0.36
C GLY A 358 -10.21 -7.14 0.38
N SER A 359 -10.98 -8.21 0.48
CA SER A 359 -12.19 -8.26 1.30
C SER A 359 -12.60 -9.67 1.68
N ILE A 360 -13.31 -9.83 2.80
CA ILE A 360 -13.90 -11.09 3.21
C ILE A 360 -15.15 -11.34 2.35
N ALA A 361 -14.98 -12.13 1.29
CA ALA A 361 -16.05 -12.46 0.36
C ALA A 361 -15.83 -13.84 -0.29
N LYS A 362 -16.92 -14.51 -0.64
CA LYS A 362 -16.88 -15.84 -1.28
C LYS A 362 -16.01 -15.83 -2.54
N ASN A 363 -15.23 -16.88 -2.74
CA ASN A 363 -14.30 -17.14 -3.84
C ASN A 363 -13.02 -16.27 -3.83
N LYS A 364 -12.87 -15.32 -2.94
CA LYS A 364 -11.62 -14.59 -2.74
C LYS A 364 -10.60 -15.43 -1.97
N LEU A 365 -9.35 -15.05 -2.07
CA LEU A 365 -8.27 -15.66 -1.30
C LEU A 365 -8.55 -15.56 0.20
N ALA A 366 -8.23 -16.63 0.91
CA ALA A 366 -8.34 -16.67 2.37
C ALA A 366 -7.12 -16.01 3.02
N ASP A 367 -6.95 -14.71 2.71
CA ASP A 367 -5.93 -13.83 3.24
C ASP A 367 -6.62 -12.86 4.21
N PHE A 368 -6.41 -13.05 5.51
CA PHE A 368 -7.08 -12.28 6.55
C PHE A 368 -6.26 -12.26 7.85
N ILE A 369 -6.61 -11.35 8.73
CA ILE A 369 -6.02 -11.23 10.06
C ILE A 369 -7.09 -11.41 11.14
N ILE A 370 -6.71 -12.00 12.25
CA ILE A 370 -7.49 -11.98 13.48
C ILE A 370 -7.02 -10.79 14.30
N LEU A 371 -7.94 -9.84 14.54
CA LEU A 371 -7.69 -8.66 15.36
C LEU A 371 -8.41 -8.79 16.69
N ASN A 372 -7.71 -8.51 17.77
CA ASN A 372 -8.28 -8.38 19.09
C ASN A 372 -9.33 -7.26 19.12
N LYS A 373 -10.51 -7.56 19.67
CA LYS A 373 -11.63 -6.59 19.69
C LYS A 373 -11.39 -5.36 20.57
N ASP A 374 -10.58 -5.50 21.61
CA ASP A 374 -10.41 -4.46 22.62
C ASP A 374 -9.36 -3.41 22.21
N ASN A 375 -8.27 -3.86 21.54
CA ASN A 375 -7.12 -3.02 21.25
C ASN A 375 -6.71 -2.96 19.77
N LEU A 376 -7.37 -3.75 18.91
CA LEU A 376 -7.05 -3.89 17.48
C LEU A 376 -5.59 -4.33 17.23
N GLU A 377 -5.01 -5.11 18.11
CA GLU A 377 -3.72 -5.79 17.89
C GLU A 377 -3.92 -7.06 17.09
N ILE A 378 -2.88 -7.47 16.36
CA ILE A 378 -2.91 -8.68 15.56
C ILE A 378 -2.67 -9.89 16.48
N GLU A 379 -3.63 -10.81 16.51
CA GLU A 379 -3.49 -12.10 17.18
C GLU A 379 -2.89 -13.14 16.22
N GLU A 380 -3.36 -13.16 14.97
CA GLU A 380 -2.92 -14.15 13.99
C GLU A 380 -3.12 -13.63 12.55
N THR A 381 -2.24 -14.01 11.64
CA THR A 381 -2.35 -13.68 10.21
C THR A 381 -2.43 -14.93 9.37
N PHE A 382 -3.41 -14.99 8.50
CA PHE A 382 -3.66 -16.10 7.58
C PHE A 382 -3.43 -15.68 6.13
N ILE A 383 -2.70 -16.51 5.39
CA ILE A 383 -2.48 -16.37 3.95
C ILE A 383 -2.79 -17.71 3.29
N SER A 384 -3.63 -17.71 2.25
CA SER A 384 -4.15 -18.95 1.64
C SER A 384 -4.79 -19.91 2.66
N GLY A 385 -5.48 -19.37 3.67
CA GLY A 385 -6.11 -20.15 4.73
C GLY A 385 -5.13 -20.83 5.69
N LYS A 386 -3.84 -20.48 5.65
CA LYS A 386 -2.81 -21.01 6.54
C LYS A 386 -2.36 -19.91 7.49
N SER A 387 -2.22 -20.25 8.77
CA SER A 387 -1.56 -19.38 9.74
C SER A 387 -0.09 -19.20 9.35
N VAL A 388 0.34 -17.96 9.20
CA VAL A 388 1.73 -17.58 8.85
C VAL A 388 2.39 -16.72 9.91
N TYR A 389 1.60 -16.17 10.81
CA TYR A 389 2.05 -15.44 11.99
C TYR A 389 1.04 -15.63 13.12
N GLN A 390 1.56 -15.84 14.32
CA GLN A 390 0.76 -15.87 15.56
C GLN A 390 1.50 -15.07 16.63
N ASN A 391 0.78 -14.18 17.32
CA ASN A 391 1.31 -13.40 18.43
C ASN A 391 1.59 -14.35 19.60
N GLU A 392 2.84 -14.49 19.98
CA GLU A 392 3.23 -15.23 21.18
C GLU A 392 2.98 -14.31 22.40
N GLN A 393 1.90 -14.56 23.15
CA GLN A 393 1.59 -13.88 24.43
C GLN A 393 2.56 -14.29 25.54
#